data_cbbb58bbeace0c6f52383898fab0912e
#
_entry.id   cbbb58bbeace0c6f52383898fab0912e
#
_cell.length_a   1.000
_cell.length_b   1.000
_cell.length_c   1.000
_cell.angle_alpha   90.00
_cell.angle_beta   90.00
_cell.angle_gamma   90.00
#
_symmetry.space_group_name_H-M   'P 1'
#
loop_
_entity.id
_entity.type
_entity.pdbx_description
1 polymer ?
#
loop_
_entity_poly.entity_id
_entity_poly.type
_entity_poly.pdbx_seq_one_letter_code
_entity_poly.pdbx_strand_id
1 'polypeptide(L)'
;CQYNKFIEDGSVGSGFDLPSMDCPVCGTPLTKDGHNIPFAVFLGFDGDKVPDIDLNFSGDYQPIAHKYTEVLFGKMNVFRAGTISGLQDKNAYGYAMHYYENMGETKGRPYIEHMMRGCMGVKATTGQHAGGIMVVPRDMDVHYFTPIQRPANNMESDTLTTHFDYHSISERLVKLDILGHDDPTVIKMLEELTHRDPETIPFDDPATMSIFTSTDALGITPEELGANMGTYGIPEFRTSFTQKMIDDSNPDCFADLVRISGFSHGTNVWLGNAQDLIKAGTSTLKDAISARDDIMNYLMQNGIDPLLSFKTMENVRKGKGITNDVVEKLRAGGIPEWYIDSCQKIKYLFPRAHATAYVMMGYRIAFCKVHYPLAYYAAYFSIRADEFDANIISKGKMAVKAAIDALNAEAREHRGKLDNKKQDILIVLQLAWEMYLRGFSCEPVDLYASDAEKFILHKNSLLPPFTALPGMGQKAAQAIVEARKDGRFISIEDLATRAHVPAPAIDILRAHGCLDGMMESNQVELFA
;
A
#
# COMPACT_ATOMS: atom_id res chain seq x y z
N CYS A 1 19.31 5.23 31.85
CA CYS A 1 19.12 6.62 32.33
C CYS A 1 18.07 7.31 31.44
N GLN A 2 17.65 8.51 31.81
CA GLN A 2 16.64 9.27 31.06
C GLN A 2 17.29 10.40 30.22
N TYR A 3 18.54 10.24 29.82
CA TYR A 3 19.21 11.22 28.97
C TYR A 3 18.55 11.22 27.57
N ASN A 4 18.24 12.41 27.07
CA ASN A 4 17.80 12.64 25.71
C ASN A 4 18.49 13.88 25.15
N LYS A 5 18.58 13.95 23.82
CA LYS A 5 19.17 15.10 23.11
C LYS A 5 18.29 15.37 21.89
N PHE A 6 17.73 16.56 21.82
CA PHE A 6 17.00 17.04 20.65
C PHE A 6 17.98 17.70 19.68
N ILE A 7 17.81 17.42 18.38
CA ILE A 7 18.56 18.03 17.28
C ILE A 7 17.54 18.77 16.42
N GLU A 8 17.61 20.09 16.42
CA GLU A 8 16.66 20.97 15.73
C GLU A 8 17.36 21.89 14.72
N ASP A 9 18.61 21.62 14.40
CA ASP A 9 19.45 22.43 13.51
C ASP A 9 19.19 22.22 12.02
N GLY A 10 18.26 21.32 11.67
CA GLY A 10 17.94 20.99 10.28
C GLY A 10 19.02 20.15 9.57
N SER A 11 20.01 19.63 10.28
CA SER A 11 21.11 18.83 9.71
C SER A 11 20.63 17.53 9.08
N VAL A 12 19.54 16.95 9.59
CA VAL A 12 18.92 15.72 9.08
C VAL A 12 17.42 15.91 8.87
N GLY A 13 16.86 15.17 7.91
CA GLY A 13 15.41 15.16 7.65
C GLY A 13 14.62 14.18 8.51
N SER A 14 15.31 13.19 9.08
CA SER A 14 14.78 12.20 10.02
C SER A 14 15.77 11.95 11.15
N GLY A 15 15.28 11.72 12.35
CA GLY A 15 16.11 11.31 13.48
C GLY A 15 16.80 9.96 13.25
N PHE A 16 16.26 9.11 12.39
CA PHE A 16 16.90 7.85 12.02
C PHE A 16 18.22 8.03 11.27
N ASP A 17 18.39 9.17 10.59
CA ASP A 17 19.61 9.50 9.83
C ASP A 17 20.69 10.16 10.69
N LEU A 18 20.44 10.39 11.98
CA LEU A 18 21.44 10.89 12.90
C LEU A 18 22.60 9.89 13.08
N PRO A 19 23.83 10.36 13.27
CA PRO A 19 24.93 9.46 13.58
C PRO A 19 24.68 8.72 14.90
N SER A 20 25.07 7.45 14.94
CA SER A 20 24.99 6.66 16.17
C SER A 20 25.92 7.25 17.23
N MET A 21 25.43 7.36 18.47
CA MET A 21 26.22 7.86 19.60
C MET A 21 25.81 7.19 20.90
N ASP A 22 26.76 7.08 21.80
CA ASP A 22 26.50 6.54 23.13
C ASP A 22 26.04 7.64 24.08
N CYS A 23 25.24 7.25 25.04
CA CYS A 23 24.77 8.14 26.09
C CYS A 23 25.98 8.65 26.92
N PRO A 24 26.19 9.96 27.04
CA PRO A 24 27.34 10.52 27.80
C PRO A 24 27.24 10.27 29.30
N VAL A 25 26.06 9.82 29.80
CA VAL A 25 25.83 9.56 31.23
C VAL A 25 26.05 8.10 31.62
N CYS A 26 25.60 7.16 30.80
CA CYS A 26 25.62 5.73 31.15
C CYS A 26 26.31 4.83 30.11
N GLY A 27 26.79 5.39 29.01
CA GLY A 27 27.51 4.64 27.97
C GLY A 27 26.63 3.68 27.12
N THR A 28 25.30 3.65 27.31
CA THR A 28 24.42 2.86 26.49
C THR A 28 24.17 3.54 25.15
N PRO A 29 24.14 2.81 24.01
CA PRO A 29 23.77 3.39 22.73
C PRO A 29 22.43 4.12 22.78
N LEU A 30 22.36 5.32 22.22
CA LEU A 30 21.13 6.10 22.14
C LEU A 30 20.25 5.60 21.01
N THR A 31 18.96 5.50 21.29
CA THR A 31 17.93 5.25 20.26
C THR A 31 17.73 6.52 19.45
N LYS A 32 17.65 6.37 18.14
CA LYS A 32 17.39 7.46 17.19
C LYS A 32 15.93 7.44 16.79
N ASP A 33 15.27 8.61 16.81
CA ASP A 33 13.86 8.73 16.45
C ASP A 33 13.52 10.17 16.06
N GLY A 34 12.32 10.36 15.53
CA GLY A 34 11.74 11.67 15.24
C GLY A 34 11.80 12.05 13.76
N HIS A 35 10.88 12.93 13.41
CA HIS A 35 10.74 13.47 12.05
C HIS A 35 10.44 14.96 12.14
N ASN A 36 10.92 15.74 11.16
CA ASN A 36 10.64 17.17 11.10
C ASN A 36 9.20 17.44 10.62
N ILE A 37 8.22 17.19 11.50
CA ILE A 37 6.80 17.37 11.25
C ILE A 37 6.26 18.38 12.29
N PRO A 38 6.00 19.63 11.90
CA PRO A 38 5.48 20.63 12.82
C PRO A 38 4.10 20.25 13.37
N PHE A 39 3.92 20.34 14.66
CA PHE A 39 2.65 19.99 15.32
C PHE A 39 1.46 20.85 14.81
N ALA A 40 1.74 22.10 14.46
CA ALA A 40 0.75 23.00 13.89
C ALA A 40 0.14 22.51 12.55
N VAL A 41 0.81 21.62 11.82
CA VAL A 41 0.25 21.01 10.60
C VAL A 41 -1.01 20.20 10.90
N PHE A 42 -1.09 19.60 12.08
CA PHE A 42 -2.23 18.77 12.50
C PHE A 42 -3.33 19.57 13.17
N LEU A 43 -3.00 20.48 14.08
CA LEU A 43 -3.97 21.16 14.94
C LEU A 43 -4.16 22.66 14.62
N GLY A 44 -3.40 23.23 13.67
CA GLY A 44 -3.30 24.66 13.53
C GLY A 44 -2.46 25.30 14.66
N PHE A 45 -2.23 26.60 14.59
CA PHE A 45 -1.50 27.31 15.65
C PHE A 45 -2.35 27.55 16.90
N ASP A 46 -3.65 27.69 16.71
CA ASP A 46 -4.63 28.01 17.78
C ASP A 46 -5.39 26.76 18.25
N GLY A 47 -5.03 25.55 17.76
CA GLY A 47 -5.74 24.32 18.07
C GLY A 47 -7.16 24.24 17.46
N ASP A 48 -7.41 25.01 16.42
CA ASP A 48 -8.69 25.16 15.73
C ASP A 48 -8.94 24.14 14.62
N LYS A 49 -7.94 23.31 14.31
CA LYS A 49 -8.03 22.28 13.27
C LYS A 49 -8.25 20.90 13.88
N VAL A 50 -9.24 20.16 13.37
CA VAL A 50 -9.43 18.74 13.72
C VAL A 50 -8.35 17.92 13.01
N PRO A 51 -7.59 17.07 13.74
CA PRO A 51 -6.53 16.27 13.14
C PRO A 51 -7.09 15.13 12.26
N ASP A 52 -6.39 14.83 11.17
CA ASP A 52 -6.53 13.57 10.47
C ASP A 52 -5.73 12.49 11.22
N ILE A 53 -6.37 11.36 11.54
CA ILE A 53 -5.75 10.26 12.28
C ILE A 53 -5.87 8.99 11.44
N ASP A 54 -4.76 8.57 10.84
CA ASP A 54 -4.65 7.32 10.08
C ASP A 54 -4.03 6.22 10.97
N LEU A 55 -4.74 5.10 11.09
CA LEU A 55 -4.30 3.93 11.84
C LEU A 55 -4.23 2.72 10.91
N ASN A 56 -3.03 2.24 10.65
CA ASN A 56 -2.78 1.14 9.72
C ASN A 56 -2.80 -0.21 10.45
N PHE A 57 -3.77 -1.04 10.14
CA PHE A 57 -3.93 -2.39 10.68
C PHE A 57 -3.75 -3.45 9.58
N SER A 58 -3.46 -4.67 9.99
CA SER A 58 -3.65 -5.83 9.12
C SER A 58 -5.09 -5.86 8.60
N GLY A 59 -5.28 -6.15 7.31
CA GLY A 59 -6.61 -6.26 6.70
C GLY A 59 -7.51 -7.25 7.44
N ASP A 60 -6.95 -8.36 7.90
CA ASP A 60 -7.66 -9.40 8.66
C ASP A 60 -8.12 -8.90 10.04
N TYR A 61 -7.37 -7.97 10.64
CA TYR A 61 -7.66 -7.46 11.99
C TYR A 61 -8.48 -6.17 11.98
N GLN A 62 -8.58 -5.48 10.86
CA GLN A 62 -9.30 -4.21 10.74
C GLN A 62 -10.75 -4.26 11.28
N PRO A 63 -11.58 -5.29 10.99
CA PRO A 63 -12.94 -5.38 11.51
C PRO A 63 -12.98 -5.45 13.04
N ILE A 64 -12.00 -6.11 13.66
CA ILE A 64 -11.86 -6.21 15.12
C ILE A 64 -11.49 -4.84 15.70
N ALA A 65 -10.53 -4.14 15.08
CA ALA A 65 -10.13 -2.80 15.47
C ALA A 65 -11.30 -1.80 15.37
N HIS A 66 -12.10 -1.87 14.31
CA HIS A 66 -13.33 -1.08 14.17
C HIS A 66 -14.30 -1.34 15.34
N LYS A 67 -14.53 -2.61 15.66
CA LYS A 67 -15.44 -2.96 16.76
C LYS A 67 -14.91 -2.51 18.12
N TYR A 68 -13.60 -2.51 18.30
CA TYR A 68 -12.96 -2.08 19.53
C TYR A 68 -13.15 -0.57 19.81
N THR A 69 -13.34 0.26 18.78
CA THR A 69 -13.67 1.69 18.99
C THR A 69 -14.97 1.89 19.78
N GLU A 70 -15.93 0.97 19.66
CA GLU A 70 -17.16 1.00 20.46
C GLU A 70 -16.87 0.76 21.95
N VAL A 71 -15.84 -0.02 22.28
CA VAL A 71 -15.41 -0.25 23.67
C VAL A 71 -14.72 0.99 24.23
N LEU A 72 -13.89 1.66 23.40
CA LEU A 72 -13.14 2.85 23.84
C LEU A 72 -14.04 4.08 24.02
N PHE A 73 -14.94 4.34 23.08
CA PHE A 73 -15.72 5.59 23.03
C PHE A 73 -17.19 5.43 23.40
N GLY A 74 -17.69 4.19 23.42
CA GLY A 74 -19.11 3.88 23.64
C GLY A 74 -19.85 3.59 22.32
N LYS A 75 -20.69 2.56 22.33
CA LYS A 75 -21.43 2.09 21.15
C LYS A 75 -22.32 3.17 20.51
N MET A 76 -22.86 4.09 21.32
CA MET A 76 -23.74 5.17 20.86
C MET A 76 -22.98 6.41 20.36
N ASN A 77 -21.66 6.40 20.47
CA ASN A 77 -20.79 7.51 20.08
C ASN A 77 -19.90 7.21 18.88
N VAL A 78 -20.04 6.02 18.28
CA VAL A 78 -19.19 5.56 17.18
C VAL A 78 -20.05 5.18 15.98
N PHE A 79 -19.79 5.82 14.83
CA PHE A 79 -20.52 5.59 13.59
C PHE A 79 -19.54 5.45 12.43
N ARG A 80 -19.84 4.58 11.48
CA ARG A 80 -19.07 4.54 10.24
C ARG A 80 -19.27 5.85 9.47
N ALA A 81 -18.21 6.37 8.89
CA ALA A 81 -18.28 7.55 8.05
C ALA A 81 -19.11 7.25 6.78
N GLY A 82 -20.16 8.01 6.56
CA GLY A 82 -20.97 7.92 5.35
C GLY A 82 -20.28 8.57 4.16
N THR A 83 -20.52 8.04 2.97
CA THR A 83 -20.07 8.61 1.70
C THR A 83 -21.25 8.82 0.77
N ILE A 84 -21.21 9.89 -0.02
CA ILE A 84 -22.17 10.16 -1.09
C ILE A 84 -21.43 10.21 -2.41
N SER A 85 -21.75 9.28 -3.31
CA SER A 85 -21.21 9.29 -4.67
C SER A 85 -22.14 10.03 -5.61
N GLY A 86 -21.64 11.06 -6.27
CA GLY A 86 -22.33 11.74 -7.36
C GLY A 86 -22.03 11.10 -8.73
N LEU A 87 -22.87 11.39 -9.70
CA LEU A 87 -22.63 10.97 -11.07
C LEU A 87 -21.35 11.60 -11.62
N GLN A 88 -20.43 10.73 -12.05
CA GLN A 88 -19.19 11.12 -12.70
C GLN A 88 -19.43 11.32 -14.20
N ASP A 89 -18.53 12.03 -14.86
CA ASP A 89 -18.61 12.43 -16.28
C ASP A 89 -18.94 11.27 -17.22
N LYS A 90 -18.23 10.14 -17.15
CA LYS A 90 -18.48 8.98 -18.02
C LYS A 90 -19.88 8.39 -17.85
N ASN A 91 -20.34 8.26 -16.61
CA ASN A 91 -21.65 7.72 -16.31
C ASN A 91 -22.75 8.73 -16.71
N ALA A 92 -22.55 10.01 -16.42
CA ALA A 92 -23.49 11.05 -16.82
C ALA A 92 -23.61 11.17 -18.36
N TYR A 93 -22.49 11.03 -19.08
CA TYR A 93 -22.50 10.98 -20.54
C TYR A 93 -23.27 9.76 -21.06
N GLY A 94 -23.01 8.58 -20.52
CA GLY A 94 -23.72 7.35 -20.87
C GLY A 94 -25.22 7.47 -20.64
N TYR A 95 -25.66 7.99 -19.48
CA TYR A 95 -27.09 8.21 -19.21
C TYR A 95 -27.71 9.19 -20.19
N ALA A 96 -27.05 10.31 -20.49
CA ALA A 96 -27.55 11.29 -21.45
C ALA A 96 -27.66 10.68 -22.87
N MET A 97 -26.68 9.91 -23.29
CA MET A 97 -26.67 9.24 -24.59
C MET A 97 -27.82 8.21 -24.67
N HIS A 98 -27.91 7.27 -23.72
CA HIS A 98 -28.94 6.24 -23.71
C HIS A 98 -30.36 6.81 -23.60
N TYR A 99 -30.55 7.93 -22.88
CA TYR A 99 -31.83 8.61 -22.82
C TYR A 99 -32.34 8.99 -24.21
N TYR A 100 -31.52 9.64 -25.04
CA TYR A 100 -31.90 10.03 -26.40
C TYR A 100 -31.99 8.84 -27.35
N GLU A 101 -31.13 7.84 -27.24
CA GLU A 101 -31.25 6.58 -27.99
C GLU A 101 -32.61 5.90 -27.73
N ASN A 102 -33.05 5.81 -26.47
CA ASN A 102 -34.34 5.25 -26.09
C ASN A 102 -35.55 6.07 -26.63
N MET A 103 -35.34 7.38 -26.79
CA MET A 103 -36.33 8.26 -27.42
C MET A 103 -36.34 8.15 -28.98
N GLY A 104 -35.45 7.37 -29.55
CA GLY A 104 -35.26 7.30 -31.00
C GLY A 104 -34.60 8.54 -31.62
N GLU A 105 -33.95 9.36 -30.81
CA GLU A 105 -33.31 10.60 -31.23
C GLU A 105 -31.79 10.46 -31.23
N THR A 106 -31.12 10.96 -32.27
CA THR A 106 -29.66 11.08 -32.32
C THR A 106 -29.25 12.52 -32.08
N LYS A 107 -28.52 12.75 -31.01
CA LYS A 107 -27.96 14.08 -30.69
C LYS A 107 -26.45 14.11 -30.94
N GLY A 108 -25.96 15.25 -31.40
CA GLY A 108 -24.52 15.45 -31.57
C GLY A 108 -23.78 15.47 -30.23
N ARG A 109 -22.49 15.12 -30.26
CA ARG A 109 -21.62 15.06 -29.07
C ARG A 109 -21.66 16.32 -28.19
N PRO A 110 -21.59 17.57 -28.73
CA PRO A 110 -21.63 18.76 -27.88
C PRO A 110 -22.93 18.90 -27.09
N TYR A 111 -24.05 18.43 -27.65
CA TYR A 111 -25.36 18.44 -26.99
C TYR A 111 -25.38 17.43 -25.84
N ILE A 112 -24.88 16.21 -26.06
CA ILE A 112 -24.78 15.19 -25.02
C ILE A 112 -23.85 15.65 -23.90
N GLU A 113 -22.71 16.28 -24.22
CA GLU A 113 -21.79 16.85 -23.23
C GLU A 113 -22.43 18.00 -22.42
N HIS A 114 -23.29 18.80 -23.03
CA HIS A 114 -24.07 19.82 -22.31
C HIS A 114 -25.02 19.17 -21.29
N MET A 115 -25.78 18.17 -21.71
CA MET A 115 -26.69 17.43 -20.83
C MET A 115 -25.92 16.70 -19.71
N MET A 116 -24.79 16.07 -20.04
CA MET A 116 -23.88 15.44 -19.09
C MET A 116 -23.48 16.42 -17.97
N ARG A 117 -23.07 17.64 -18.31
CA ARG A 117 -22.68 18.67 -17.32
C ARG A 117 -23.83 19.02 -16.38
N GLY A 118 -25.06 19.04 -16.86
CA GLY A 118 -26.26 19.27 -16.03
C GLY A 118 -26.57 18.11 -15.06
N CYS A 119 -26.11 16.89 -15.40
CA CYS A 119 -26.33 15.69 -14.57
C CYS A 119 -25.15 15.37 -13.64
N MET A 120 -23.97 15.95 -13.88
CA MET A 120 -22.80 15.71 -13.05
C MET A 120 -23.04 16.15 -11.60
N GLY A 121 -22.53 15.36 -10.65
CA GLY A 121 -22.61 15.65 -9.23
C GLY A 121 -23.98 15.33 -8.58
N VAL A 122 -24.99 14.96 -9.36
CA VAL A 122 -26.25 14.47 -8.80
C VAL A 122 -25.97 13.20 -7.99
N LYS A 123 -26.54 13.10 -6.78
CA LYS A 123 -26.40 11.94 -5.91
C LYS A 123 -26.83 10.67 -6.63
N ALA A 124 -25.91 9.74 -6.78
CA ALA A 124 -26.16 8.43 -7.39
C ALA A 124 -26.36 7.36 -6.29
N THR A 125 -25.42 7.24 -5.37
CA THR A 125 -25.45 6.23 -4.31
C THR A 125 -24.96 6.79 -2.98
N THR A 126 -25.37 6.13 -1.88
CA THR A 126 -24.76 6.30 -0.57
C THR A 126 -23.97 5.04 -0.23
N GLY A 127 -22.86 5.21 0.47
CA GLY A 127 -22.01 4.13 0.90
C GLY A 127 -21.39 4.41 2.26
N GLN A 128 -20.45 3.58 2.64
CA GLN A 128 -19.61 3.77 3.81
C GLN A 128 -18.15 3.95 3.40
N HIS A 129 -17.43 4.79 4.13
CA HIS A 129 -15.99 4.91 3.99
C HIS A 129 -15.32 3.61 4.43
N ALA A 130 -14.31 3.13 3.68
CA ALA A 130 -13.68 1.84 3.94
C ALA A 130 -13.04 1.73 5.34
N GLY A 131 -12.43 2.81 5.83
CA GLY A 131 -11.73 2.88 7.12
C GLY A 131 -12.32 3.88 8.11
N GLY A 132 -13.14 4.84 7.66
CA GLY A 132 -13.55 6.00 8.45
C GLY A 132 -14.55 5.69 9.57
N ILE A 133 -14.20 6.12 10.77
CA ILE A 133 -15.04 6.10 11.96
C ILE A 133 -15.21 7.53 12.44
N MET A 134 -16.46 7.98 12.58
CA MET A 134 -16.80 9.26 13.17
C MET A 134 -17.05 9.07 14.67
N VAL A 135 -16.34 9.82 15.50
CA VAL A 135 -16.48 9.77 16.96
C VAL A 135 -17.24 10.98 17.43
N VAL A 136 -18.38 10.74 18.07
CA VAL A 136 -19.25 11.76 18.67
C VAL A 136 -18.85 11.96 20.13
N PRO A 137 -18.73 13.20 20.64
CA PRO A 137 -18.48 13.46 22.05
C PRO A 137 -19.47 12.73 22.96
N ARG A 138 -18.99 12.28 24.14
CA ARG A 138 -19.77 11.40 25.02
C ARG A 138 -21.07 12.03 25.56
N ASP A 139 -21.10 13.33 25.68
CA ASP A 139 -22.20 14.14 26.20
C ASP A 139 -23.15 14.69 25.12
N MET A 140 -22.91 14.31 23.86
CA MET A 140 -23.69 14.79 22.71
C MET A 140 -24.36 13.64 21.96
N ASP A 141 -25.52 13.93 21.37
CA ASP A 141 -26.24 13.02 20.51
C ASP A 141 -25.78 13.21 19.05
N VAL A 142 -25.65 12.11 18.31
CA VAL A 142 -25.25 12.12 16.89
C VAL A 142 -26.16 12.99 16.01
N HIS A 143 -27.45 13.10 16.38
CA HIS A 143 -28.41 13.87 15.61
C HIS A 143 -28.21 15.39 15.66
N TYR A 144 -27.32 15.89 16.52
CA TYR A 144 -26.83 17.27 16.43
C TYR A 144 -25.93 17.51 15.22
N PHE A 145 -25.35 16.44 14.67
CA PHE A 145 -24.38 16.51 13.57
C PHE A 145 -24.93 15.96 12.27
N THR A 146 -25.66 14.83 12.32
CA THR A 146 -26.11 14.11 11.12
C THR A 146 -27.24 13.13 11.46
N PRO A 147 -28.19 12.90 10.57
CA PRO A 147 -29.00 11.68 10.61
C PRO A 147 -28.12 10.44 10.45
N ILE A 148 -28.62 9.30 10.86
CA ILE A 148 -27.94 8.01 10.70
C ILE A 148 -28.70 7.11 9.74
N GLN A 149 -27.98 6.19 9.09
CA GLN A 149 -28.59 5.22 8.17
C GLN A 149 -27.85 3.87 8.23
N ARG A 150 -28.48 2.85 7.67
CA ARG A 150 -27.84 1.58 7.40
C ARG A 150 -27.25 1.59 5.98
N PRO A 151 -26.00 1.11 5.78
CA PRO A 151 -25.35 1.15 4.47
C PRO A 151 -26.13 0.33 3.45
N ALA A 152 -26.21 0.82 2.21
CA ALA A 152 -26.90 0.19 1.09
C ALA A 152 -28.36 -0.23 1.37
N ASN A 153 -29.05 0.46 2.31
CA ASN A 153 -30.42 0.12 2.76
C ASN A 153 -30.56 -1.32 3.31
N ASN A 154 -29.46 -1.95 3.74
CA ASN A 154 -29.49 -3.27 4.35
C ASN A 154 -29.98 -3.20 5.79
N MET A 155 -31.25 -3.51 6.02
CA MET A 155 -31.90 -3.45 7.32
C MET A 155 -31.39 -4.50 8.31
N GLU A 156 -30.72 -5.55 7.84
CA GLU A 156 -30.14 -6.60 8.67
C GLU A 156 -28.72 -6.26 9.16
N SER A 157 -28.11 -5.21 8.60
CA SER A 157 -26.78 -4.79 9.01
C SER A 157 -26.81 -4.15 10.41
N ASP A 158 -25.92 -4.59 11.30
CA ASP A 158 -25.68 -3.95 12.60
C ASP A 158 -24.86 -2.65 12.48
N THR A 159 -24.31 -2.38 11.31
CA THR A 159 -23.51 -1.18 11.06
C THR A 159 -24.40 0.02 10.86
N LEU A 160 -24.11 1.08 11.60
CA LEU A 160 -24.72 2.41 11.42
C LEU A 160 -23.69 3.35 10.79
N THR A 161 -24.16 4.11 9.78
CA THR A 161 -23.34 5.15 9.13
C THR A 161 -23.94 6.51 9.36
N THR A 162 -23.11 7.55 9.32
CA THR A 162 -23.60 8.93 9.17
C THR A 162 -24.31 9.04 7.81
N HIS A 163 -25.43 9.78 7.77
CA HIS A 163 -26.14 10.01 6.52
C HIS A 163 -25.47 11.11 5.69
N PHE A 164 -25.02 12.17 6.34
CA PHE A 164 -24.24 13.19 5.66
C PHE A 164 -22.88 12.62 5.26
N ASP A 165 -22.41 13.04 4.10
CA ASP A 165 -21.04 12.76 3.68
C ASP A 165 -20.06 13.30 4.74
N TYR A 166 -19.04 12.51 5.07
CA TYR A 166 -18.11 12.84 6.14
C TYR A 166 -17.38 14.17 5.91
N HIS A 167 -17.16 14.59 4.66
CA HIS A 167 -16.54 15.88 4.36
C HIS A 167 -17.35 17.07 4.92
N SER A 168 -18.67 16.93 4.99
CA SER A 168 -19.56 17.98 5.49
C SER A 168 -19.53 18.13 7.01
N ILE A 169 -19.05 17.13 7.74
CA ILE A 169 -19.04 17.09 9.21
C ILE A 169 -17.64 16.90 9.81
N SER A 170 -16.61 16.73 8.99
CA SER A 170 -15.23 16.46 9.43
C SER A 170 -14.57 17.61 10.19
N GLU A 171 -15.05 18.84 10.02
CA GLU A 171 -14.55 20.00 10.79
C GLU A 171 -15.12 20.06 12.23
N ARG A 172 -16.10 19.22 12.56
CA ARG A 172 -16.82 19.23 13.83
C ARG A 172 -16.69 17.95 14.64
N LEU A 173 -16.32 16.86 13.99
CA LEU A 173 -16.15 15.54 14.60
C LEU A 173 -14.79 14.97 14.25
N VAL A 174 -14.17 14.30 15.20
CA VAL A 174 -12.94 13.54 14.93
C VAL A 174 -13.28 12.34 14.06
N LYS A 175 -12.57 12.21 12.94
CA LYS A 175 -12.56 11.01 12.11
C LYS A 175 -11.31 10.19 12.43
N LEU A 176 -11.51 8.91 12.72
CA LEU A 176 -10.42 7.93 12.79
C LEU A 176 -10.46 7.11 11.50
N ASP A 177 -9.40 7.11 10.74
CA ASP A 177 -9.24 6.23 9.59
C ASP A 177 -8.52 4.95 10.03
N ILE A 178 -9.31 3.91 10.29
CA ILE A 178 -8.81 2.56 10.62
C ILE A 178 -8.70 1.80 9.31
N LEU A 179 -7.50 1.80 8.75
CA LEU A 179 -7.22 1.28 7.42
C LEU A 179 -6.68 -0.15 7.52
N GLY A 180 -7.23 -1.04 6.69
CA GLY A 180 -6.72 -2.41 6.52
C GLY A 180 -5.76 -2.47 5.35
N HIS A 181 -4.53 -2.94 5.61
CA HIS A 181 -3.47 -3.06 4.62
C HIS A 181 -2.80 -4.42 4.67
N ASP A 182 -2.21 -4.83 3.55
CA ASP A 182 -1.41 -6.05 3.49
C ASP A 182 -0.06 -5.88 4.20
N ASP A 183 0.52 -4.69 4.22
CA ASP A 183 1.85 -4.46 4.77
C ASP A 183 1.97 -4.82 6.26
N PRO A 184 1.04 -4.43 7.15
CA PRO A 184 1.04 -4.91 8.52
C PRO A 184 0.87 -6.43 8.62
N THR A 185 0.10 -7.07 7.71
CA THR A 185 -0.05 -8.53 7.65
C THR A 185 1.27 -9.20 7.26
N VAL A 186 1.98 -8.65 6.26
CA VAL A 186 3.32 -9.11 5.85
C VAL A 186 4.31 -8.98 7.00
N ILE A 187 4.34 -7.82 7.69
CA ILE A 187 5.24 -7.58 8.82
C ILE A 187 4.96 -8.58 9.95
N LYS A 188 3.68 -8.84 10.26
CA LYS A 188 3.31 -9.82 11.29
C LYS A 188 3.76 -11.24 10.93
N MET A 189 3.57 -11.65 9.68
CA MET A 189 4.06 -12.96 9.21
C MET A 189 5.59 -13.01 9.23
N LEU A 190 6.28 -11.94 8.88
CA LEU A 190 7.75 -11.87 8.98
C LEU A 190 8.23 -11.99 10.43
N GLU A 191 7.57 -11.33 11.39
CA GLU A 191 7.84 -11.48 12.81
C GLU A 191 7.71 -12.95 13.24
N GLU A 192 6.62 -13.63 12.85
CA GLU A 192 6.35 -15.03 13.14
C GLU A 192 7.41 -15.97 12.55
N LEU A 193 7.84 -15.74 11.30
CA LEU A 193 8.80 -16.57 10.60
C LEU A 193 10.25 -16.34 11.04
N THR A 194 10.62 -15.12 11.43
CA THR A 194 12.00 -14.74 11.77
C THR A 194 12.26 -14.63 13.24
N HIS A 195 11.21 -14.57 14.06
CA HIS A 195 11.27 -14.24 15.49
C HIS A 195 11.98 -12.92 15.78
N ARG A 196 11.99 -12.02 14.79
CA ARG A 196 12.56 -10.68 14.92
C ARG A 196 11.45 -9.68 15.16
N ASP A 197 11.52 -8.98 16.30
CA ASP A 197 10.61 -7.89 16.62
C ASP A 197 10.78 -6.75 15.60
N PRO A 198 9.74 -6.39 14.83
CA PRO A 198 9.80 -5.33 13.83
C PRO A 198 10.17 -3.95 14.39
N GLU A 199 9.91 -3.68 15.67
CA GLU A 199 10.26 -2.41 16.32
C GLU A 199 11.77 -2.27 16.53
N THR A 200 12.50 -3.39 16.54
CA THR A 200 13.96 -3.42 16.69
C THR A 200 14.74 -3.30 15.39
N ILE A 201 14.07 -3.20 14.25
CA ILE A 201 14.70 -3.04 12.94
C ILE A 201 15.23 -1.61 12.78
N PRO A 202 16.54 -1.43 12.56
CA PRO A 202 17.13 -0.11 12.37
C PRO A 202 16.76 0.45 10.99
N PHE A 203 16.51 1.75 10.91
CA PHE A 203 16.19 2.42 9.64
C PHE A 203 17.42 3.03 8.95
N ASP A 204 18.60 2.75 9.46
CA ASP A 204 19.90 3.15 8.91
C ASP A 204 20.80 1.97 8.56
N ASP A 205 20.23 0.77 8.36
CA ASP A 205 20.99 -0.41 7.92
C ASP A 205 21.53 -0.22 6.50
N PRO A 206 22.87 -0.19 6.32
CA PRO A 206 23.46 0.13 5.00
C PRO A 206 23.11 -0.89 3.92
N ALA A 207 23.00 -2.18 4.27
CA ALA A 207 22.65 -3.22 3.31
C ALA A 207 21.21 -3.07 2.83
N THR A 208 20.29 -2.75 3.75
CA THR A 208 18.90 -2.46 3.40
C THR A 208 18.79 -1.19 2.56
N MET A 209 19.50 -0.13 2.95
CA MET A 209 19.47 1.13 2.18
C MET A 209 19.99 0.93 0.75
N SER A 210 21.01 0.09 0.56
CA SER A 210 21.62 -0.13 -0.76
C SER A 210 20.68 -0.76 -1.79
N ILE A 211 19.63 -1.53 -1.39
CA ILE A 211 18.74 -2.14 -2.39
C ILE A 211 17.86 -1.13 -3.12
N PHE A 212 17.74 0.08 -2.59
CA PHE A 212 17.00 1.15 -3.28
C PHE A 212 17.76 1.71 -4.48
N THR A 213 19.09 1.57 -4.53
CA THR A 213 19.92 2.11 -5.62
C THR A 213 20.79 1.07 -6.31
N SER A 214 20.85 -0.17 -5.78
CA SER A 214 21.66 -1.26 -6.35
C SER A 214 21.03 -2.63 -6.09
N THR A 215 21.62 -3.67 -6.67
CA THR A 215 21.23 -5.06 -6.43
C THR A 215 22.27 -5.83 -5.61
N ASP A 216 23.36 -5.18 -5.19
CA ASP A 216 24.54 -5.82 -4.59
C ASP A 216 24.21 -6.58 -3.30
N ALA A 217 23.39 -5.98 -2.41
CA ALA A 217 22.97 -6.63 -1.18
C ALA A 217 22.10 -7.88 -1.40
N LEU A 218 21.53 -8.05 -2.60
CA LEU A 218 20.80 -9.26 -2.98
C LEU A 218 21.71 -10.34 -3.56
N GLY A 219 22.97 -10.02 -3.87
CA GLY A 219 23.95 -10.93 -4.46
C GLY A 219 23.68 -11.29 -5.93
N ILE A 220 22.99 -10.42 -6.66
CA ILE A 220 22.65 -10.59 -8.08
C ILE A 220 23.02 -9.34 -8.87
N THR A 221 23.35 -9.51 -10.15
CA THR A 221 23.69 -8.35 -10.99
C THR A 221 22.45 -7.70 -11.60
N PRO A 222 22.52 -6.40 -11.97
CA PRO A 222 21.43 -5.73 -12.68
C PRO A 222 21.01 -6.42 -13.98
N GLU A 223 21.98 -6.98 -14.72
CA GLU A 223 21.75 -7.68 -15.98
C GLU A 223 20.97 -8.99 -15.76
N GLU A 224 21.28 -9.74 -14.69
CA GLU A 224 20.57 -10.97 -14.34
C GLU A 224 19.14 -10.67 -13.88
N LEU A 225 18.96 -9.64 -13.05
CA LEU A 225 17.66 -9.23 -12.55
C LEU A 225 16.80 -8.56 -13.63
N GLY A 226 17.44 -7.79 -14.50
CA GLY A 226 16.77 -6.91 -15.46
C GLY A 226 16.29 -5.60 -14.85
N ALA A 227 16.90 -5.19 -13.71
CA ALA A 227 16.60 -3.94 -13.00
C ALA A 227 17.86 -3.45 -12.25
N ASN A 228 18.01 -2.12 -12.12
CA ASN A 228 19.17 -1.51 -11.48
C ASN A 228 19.11 -1.55 -9.94
N MET A 229 17.97 -1.91 -9.37
CA MET A 229 17.74 -1.88 -7.93
C MET A 229 16.94 -3.09 -7.45
N GLY A 230 17.05 -3.40 -6.16
CA GLY A 230 16.45 -4.56 -5.52
C GLY A 230 15.03 -4.31 -4.94
N THR A 231 14.25 -3.37 -5.49
CA THR A 231 12.97 -2.93 -4.89
C THR A 231 11.75 -3.75 -5.31
N TYR A 232 11.91 -4.84 -6.06
CA TYR A 232 10.77 -5.72 -6.39
C TYR A 232 10.06 -6.20 -5.11
N GLY A 233 8.73 -6.06 -5.10
CA GLY A 233 7.90 -6.43 -3.96
C GLY A 233 7.98 -5.52 -2.73
N ILE A 234 8.80 -4.46 -2.74
CA ILE A 234 8.86 -3.51 -1.62
C ILE A 234 7.73 -2.48 -1.76
N PRO A 235 6.84 -2.36 -0.75
CA PRO A 235 5.80 -1.35 -0.74
C PRO A 235 6.37 0.06 -0.98
N GLU A 236 5.59 0.92 -1.61
CA GLU A 236 5.95 2.29 -2.01
C GLU A 236 6.97 2.39 -3.16
N PHE A 237 7.86 1.40 -3.34
CA PHE A 237 9.03 1.50 -4.23
C PHE A 237 9.03 0.50 -5.40
N ARG A 238 7.99 -0.33 -5.52
CA ARG A 238 7.93 -1.43 -6.50
C ARG A 238 7.54 -1.02 -7.92
N THR A 239 6.92 0.15 -8.10
CA THR A 239 6.38 0.58 -9.40
C THR A 239 7.49 1.14 -10.30
N SER A 240 7.38 0.97 -11.62
CA SER A 240 8.33 1.55 -12.57
C SER A 240 8.43 3.08 -12.45
N PHE A 241 7.35 3.73 -12.02
CA PHE A 241 7.34 5.17 -11.78
C PHE A 241 8.21 5.56 -10.59
N THR A 242 8.07 4.86 -9.45
CA THR A 242 8.88 5.13 -8.25
C THR A 242 10.34 4.70 -8.44
N GLN A 243 10.59 3.59 -9.14
CA GLN A 243 11.95 3.16 -9.50
C GLN A 243 12.67 4.23 -10.35
N LYS A 244 11.96 4.84 -11.30
CA LYS A 244 12.53 5.94 -12.08
C LYS A 244 12.79 7.20 -11.25
N MET A 245 11.96 7.50 -10.25
CA MET A 245 12.24 8.58 -9.30
C MET A 245 13.52 8.31 -8.51
N ILE A 246 13.72 7.07 -8.07
CA ILE A 246 14.92 6.64 -7.36
C ILE A 246 16.15 6.79 -8.26
N ASP A 247 16.10 6.31 -9.50
CA ASP A 247 17.20 6.48 -10.48
C ASP A 247 17.53 7.96 -10.72
N ASP A 248 16.52 8.82 -10.82
CA ASP A 248 16.69 10.26 -11.07
C ASP A 248 17.22 11.02 -9.81
N SER A 249 17.01 10.50 -8.60
CA SER A 249 17.27 11.20 -7.33
C SER A 249 18.37 10.61 -6.47
N ASN A 250 18.70 9.33 -6.67
CA ASN A 250 19.75 8.57 -5.96
C ASN A 250 19.73 8.77 -4.43
N PRO A 251 18.68 8.29 -3.71
CA PRO A 251 18.53 8.47 -2.27
C PRO A 251 19.64 7.77 -1.49
N ASP A 252 20.12 8.38 -0.42
CA ASP A 252 21.20 7.85 0.43
C ASP A 252 20.82 7.66 1.90
N CYS A 253 19.61 8.10 2.31
CA CYS A 253 19.16 8.05 3.69
C CYS A 253 17.64 7.81 3.79
N PHE A 254 17.17 7.54 5.02
CA PHE A 254 15.74 7.27 5.25
C PHE A 254 14.85 8.47 4.90
N ALA A 255 15.28 9.68 5.22
CA ALA A 255 14.52 10.89 4.88
C ALA A 255 14.30 11.07 3.37
N ASP A 256 15.26 10.65 2.55
CA ASP A 256 15.14 10.71 1.10
C ASP A 256 14.07 9.74 0.58
N LEU A 257 13.97 8.54 1.17
CA LEU A 257 12.91 7.60 0.85
C LEU A 257 11.52 8.16 1.19
N VAL A 258 11.41 8.86 2.33
CA VAL A 258 10.15 9.56 2.70
C VAL A 258 9.79 10.64 1.68
N ARG A 259 10.79 11.38 1.15
CA ARG A 259 10.56 12.36 0.09
C ARG A 259 10.09 11.73 -1.21
N ILE A 260 10.69 10.62 -1.62
CA ILE A 260 10.27 9.88 -2.83
C ILE A 260 8.82 9.39 -2.70
N SER A 261 8.44 8.85 -1.55
CA SER A 261 7.04 8.51 -1.28
C SER A 261 6.13 9.74 -1.37
N GLY A 262 6.53 10.88 -0.80
CA GLY A 262 5.80 12.14 -0.92
C GLY A 262 5.59 12.59 -2.38
N PHE A 263 6.63 12.53 -3.21
CA PHE A 263 6.53 12.87 -4.63
C PHE A 263 5.58 11.96 -5.40
N SER A 264 5.52 10.67 -5.03
CA SER A 264 4.70 9.68 -5.72
C SER A 264 3.20 9.83 -5.44
N HIS A 265 2.85 10.32 -4.26
CA HIS A 265 1.46 10.44 -3.80
C HIS A 265 0.80 11.78 -4.17
N GLY A 266 1.58 12.80 -4.53
CA GLY A 266 1.06 14.10 -4.89
C GLY A 266 0.65 14.24 -6.36
N THR A 267 -0.08 15.29 -6.67
CA THR A 267 -0.44 15.64 -8.06
C THR A 267 0.37 16.85 -8.53
N ASN A 268 1.07 16.72 -9.65
CA ASN A 268 1.99 17.71 -10.21
C ASN A 268 3.13 18.08 -9.23
N VAL A 269 3.60 17.11 -8.47
CA VAL A 269 4.71 17.29 -7.52
C VAL A 269 6.03 16.87 -8.16
N TRP A 270 6.06 15.72 -8.85
CA TRP A 270 7.28 15.19 -9.46
C TRP A 270 7.44 15.61 -10.91
N LEU A 271 6.61 15.08 -11.83
CA LEU A 271 6.72 15.34 -13.28
C LEU A 271 6.44 16.81 -13.61
N GLY A 272 7.32 17.41 -14.39
CA GLY A 272 7.21 18.83 -14.78
C GLY A 272 7.45 19.81 -13.63
N ASN A 273 7.91 19.33 -12.47
CA ASN A 273 8.18 20.12 -11.28
C ASN A 273 9.49 19.68 -10.60
N ALA A 274 9.45 18.93 -9.49
CA ALA A 274 10.64 18.55 -8.73
C ALA A 274 11.68 17.81 -9.59
N GLN A 275 11.26 16.91 -10.46
CA GLN A 275 12.15 16.21 -11.39
C GLN A 275 12.97 17.17 -12.26
N ASP A 276 12.33 18.16 -12.86
CA ASP A 276 12.99 19.13 -13.73
C ASP A 276 13.96 20.02 -12.95
N LEU A 277 13.57 20.42 -11.74
CA LEU A 277 14.41 21.25 -10.86
C LEU A 277 15.67 20.50 -10.43
N ILE A 278 15.53 19.22 -10.06
CA ILE A 278 16.66 18.37 -9.64
C ILE A 278 17.59 18.09 -10.83
N LYS A 279 17.04 17.73 -11.99
CA LYS A 279 17.84 17.50 -13.21
C LYS A 279 18.57 18.74 -13.71
N ALA A 280 17.99 19.92 -13.53
CA ALA A 280 18.61 21.19 -13.87
C ALA A 280 19.65 21.67 -12.83
N GLY A 281 19.77 20.98 -11.69
CA GLY A 281 20.62 21.44 -10.58
C GLY A 281 20.12 22.72 -9.88
N THR A 282 18.87 23.08 -10.11
CA THR A 282 18.24 24.27 -9.50
C THR A 282 17.83 23.99 -8.04
N SER A 283 17.49 22.75 -7.73
CA SER A 283 17.13 22.27 -6.40
C SER A 283 17.77 20.91 -6.14
N THR A 284 17.89 20.56 -4.89
CA THR A 284 18.30 19.21 -4.45
C THR A 284 17.08 18.37 -4.09
N LEU A 285 17.27 17.05 -3.91
CA LEU A 285 16.23 16.19 -3.37
C LEU A 285 15.72 16.70 -2.01
N LYS A 286 16.61 17.22 -1.18
CA LYS A 286 16.30 17.72 0.18
C LYS A 286 15.48 19.02 0.18
N ASP A 287 15.63 19.86 -0.84
CA ASP A 287 14.99 21.18 -0.91
C ASP A 287 13.71 21.20 -1.72
N ALA A 288 13.53 20.24 -2.63
CA ALA A 288 12.33 20.14 -3.47
C ALA A 288 11.08 19.82 -2.61
N ILE A 289 9.93 20.39 -2.98
CA ILE A 289 8.66 20.18 -2.26
C ILE A 289 8.15 18.77 -2.52
N SER A 290 8.15 17.92 -1.50
CA SER A 290 7.65 16.53 -1.55
C SER A 290 6.36 16.32 -0.76
N ALA A 291 6.18 17.06 0.33
CA ALA A 291 5.04 16.98 1.22
C ALA A 291 4.58 18.37 1.65
N ARG A 292 3.36 18.48 2.17
CA ARG A 292 2.82 19.77 2.64
C ARG A 292 3.70 20.42 3.71
N ASP A 293 4.27 19.60 4.58
CA ASP A 293 5.12 20.02 5.68
C ASP A 293 6.38 20.75 5.20
N ASP A 294 6.90 20.40 4.03
CA ASP A 294 8.07 21.07 3.44
C ASP A 294 7.83 22.55 3.22
N ILE A 295 6.62 22.91 2.74
CA ILE A 295 6.27 24.30 2.46
C ILE A 295 6.30 25.12 3.74
N MET A 296 5.64 24.63 4.79
CA MET A 296 5.58 25.34 6.06
C MET A 296 6.97 25.51 6.67
N ASN A 297 7.74 24.41 6.74
CA ASN A 297 9.08 24.42 7.31
C ASN A 297 10.02 25.37 6.55
N TYR A 298 10.06 25.25 5.22
CA TYR A 298 10.94 26.06 4.39
C TYR A 298 10.62 27.55 4.52
N LEU A 299 9.36 27.93 4.47
CA LEU A 299 8.95 29.33 4.59
C LEU A 299 9.28 29.90 5.96
N MET A 300 9.00 29.14 7.04
CA MET A 300 9.33 29.58 8.42
C MET A 300 10.83 29.70 8.64
N GLN A 301 11.63 28.76 8.13
CA GLN A 301 13.11 28.81 8.22
C GLN A 301 13.70 30.00 7.47
N ASN A 302 13.03 30.48 6.42
CA ASN A 302 13.41 31.68 5.68
C ASN A 302 12.76 32.97 6.23
N GLY A 303 12.23 32.94 7.46
CA GLY A 303 11.72 34.12 8.16
C GLY A 303 10.34 34.61 7.72
N ILE A 304 9.60 33.80 6.94
CA ILE A 304 8.20 34.10 6.62
C ILE A 304 7.33 33.87 7.86
N ASP A 305 6.37 34.77 8.07
CA ASP A 305 5.41 34.70 9.17
C ASP A 305 4.78 33.31 9.28
N PRO A 306 4.72 32.70 10.50
CA PRO A 306 4.22 31.34 10.70
C PRO A 306 2.79 31.13 10.20
N LEU A 307 1.88 32.08 10.45
CA LEU A 307 0.49 31.97 10.01
C LEU A 307 0.36 32.09 8.48
N LEU A 308 1.16 32.95 7.85
CA LEU A 308 1.25 33.04 6.40
C LEU A 308 1.81 31.76 5.79
N SER A 309 2.85 31.19 6.40
CA SER A 309 3.45 29.92 5.98
C SER A 309 2.43 28.78 6.03
N PHE A 310 1.68 28.68 7.14
CA PHE A 310 0.60 27.69 7.29
C PHE A 310 -0.52 27.86 6.25
N LYS A 311 -1.01 29.10 6.05
CA LYS A 311 -2.06 29.36 5.06
C LYS A 311 -1.58 29.07 3.63
N THR A 312 -0.34 29.39 3.32
CA THR A 312 0.27 29.10 2.03
C THR A 312 0.33 27.58 1.81
N MET A 313 0.83 26.83 2.77
CA MET A 313 0.86 25.38 2.75
C MET A 313 -0.56 24.78 2.54
N GLU A 314 -1.56 25.24 3.31
CA GLU A 314 -2.93 24.76 3.18
C GLU A 314 -3.56 25.05 1.81
N ASN A 315 -3.26 26.18 1.20
CA ASN A 315 -3.75 26.51 -0.13
C ASN A 315 -3.07 25.66 -1.22
N VAL A 316 -1.75 25.51 -1.14
CA VAL A 316 -0.98 24.71 -2.11
C VAL A 316 -1.40 23.24 -2.05
N ARG A 317 -1.49 22.65 -0.85
CA ARG A 317 -1.87 21.23 -0.73
C ARG A 317 -3.26 20.90 -1.29
N LYS A 318 -4.18 21.89 -1.27
CA LYS A 318 -5.55 21.76 -1.81
C LYS A 318 -5.64 22.16 -3.31
N GLY A 319 -4.51 22.47 -3.94
CA GLY A 319 -4.46 22.87 -5.34
C GLY A 319 -5.05 24.25 -5.64
N LYS A 320 -5.26 25.08 -4.62
CA LYS A 320 -5.77 26.46 -4.77
C LYS A 320 -4.70 27.42 -5.30
N GLY A 321 -3.41 26.99 -5.25
CA GLY A 321 -2.28 27.84 -5.59
C GLY A 321 -2.05 28.95 -4.56
N ILE A 322 -1.27 29.95 -4.96
CA ILE A 322 -0.94 31.13 -4.16
C ILE A 322 -1.38 32.38 -4.89
N THR A 323 -1.94 33.33 -4.16
CA THR A 323 -2.42 34.61 -4.69
C THR A 323 -1.27 35.60 -4.93
N ASN A 324 -1.46 36.60 -5.78
CA ASN A 324 -0.41 37.57 -6.14
C ASN A 324 0.15 38.32 -4.92
N ASP A 325 -0.69 38.67 -3.95
CA ASP A 325 -0.26 39.33 -2.70
C ASP A 325 0.63 38.40 -1.85
N VAL A 326 0.37 37.11 -1.84
CA VAL A 326 1.24 36.12 -1.17
C VAL A 326 2.55 35.98 -1.94
N VAL A 327 2.52 35.90 -3.27
CA VAL A 327 3.72 35.86 -4.12
C VAL A 327 4.64 37.06 -3.83
N GLU A 328 4.09 38.28 -3.78
CA GLU A 328 4.86 39.48 -3.46
C GLU A 328 5.51 39.42 -2.07
N LYS A 329 4.79 38.92 -1.06
CA LYS A 329 5.33 38.73 0.29
C LYS A 329 6.45 37.68 0.34
N LEU A 330 6.30 36.58 -0.39
CA LEU A 330 7.32 35.55 -0.48
C LEU A 330 8.58 36.08 -1.17
N ARG A 331 8.44 36.82 -2.27
CA ARG A 331 9.57 37.50 -2.94
C ARG A 331 10.28 38.50 -2.03
N ALA A 332 9.52 39.33 -1.32
CA ALA A 332 10.06 40.29 -0.37
C ALA A 332 10.80 39.58 0.79
N GLY A 333 10.39 38.39 1.18
CA GLY A 333 11.06 37.52 2.14
C GLY A 333 12.24 36.73 1.57
N GLY A 334 12.61 36.94 0.30
CA GLY A 334 13.76 36.30 -0.35
C GLY A 334 13.53 34.85 -0.82
N ILE A 335 12.28 34.41 -0.89
CA ILE A 335 11.95 33.08 -1.42
C ILE A 335 12.22 33.04 -2.94
N PRO A 336 13.02 32.06 -3.42
CA PRO A 336 13.41 32.00 -4.83
C PRO A 336 12.22 31.68 -5.75
N GLU A 337 12.26 32.20 -6.98
CA GLU A 337 11.18 32.05 -7.96
C GLU A 337 10.85 30.58 -8.25
N TRP A 338 11.87 29.71 -8.35
CA TRP A 338 11.63 28.29 -8.61
C TRP A 338 10.75 27.63 -7.54
N TYR A 339 10.85 28.09 -6.28
CA TYR A 339 10.05 27.58 -5.17
C TYR A 339 8.60 28.07 -5.28
N ILE A 340 8.44 29.36 -5.59
CA ILE A 340 7.13 30.00 -5.84
C ILE A 340 6.42 29.31 -7.02
N ASP A 341 7.13 29.09 -8.13
CA ASP A 341 6.62 28.38 -9.30
C ASP A 341 6.22 26.95 -8.99
N SER A 342 7.03 26.25 -8.18
CA SER A 342 6.71 24.90 -7.71
C SER A 342 5.39 24.87 -6.92
N CYS A 343 5.22 25.81 -5.98
CA CYS A 343 3.95 25.96 -5.23
C CYS A 343 2.74 26.22 -6.14
N GLN A 344 2.90 26.94 -7.24
CA GLN A 344 1.80 27.22 -8.19
C GLN A 344 1.42 26.01 -9.05
N LYS A 345 2.40 25.16 -9.40
CA LYS A 345 2.20 23.95 -10.21
C LYS A 345 1.46 22.85 -9.45
N ILE A 346 1.71 22.71 -8.15
CA ILE A 346 1.17 21.65 -7.31
C ILE A 346 -0.35 21.71 -7.22
N LYS A 347 -1.00 20.55 -7.39
CA LYS A 347 -2.47 20.41 -7.29
C LYS A 347 -2.92 19.64 -6.06
N TYR A 348 -2.05 18.78 -5.53
CA TYR A 348 -2.33 18.05 -4.30
C TYR A 348 -1.04 17.60 -3.63
N LEU A 349 -0.96 17.75 -2.31
CA LEU A 349 0.16 17.27 -1.48
C LEU A 349 -0.33 16.43 -0.31
N PHE A 350 0.37 15.33 -0.10
CA PHE A 350 0.21 14.50 1.09
C PHE A 350 0.96 15.05 2.31
N PRO A 351 0.55 14.65 3.53
CA PRO A 351 1.32 14.93 4.73
C PRO A 351 2.58 14.07 4.80
N ARG A 352 3.67 14.63 5.34
CA ARG A 352 4.91 13.87 5.57
C ARG A 352 4.70 12.70 6.54
N ALA A 353 3.85 12.85 7.55
CA ALA A 353 3.52 11.78 8.50
C ALA A 353 2.98 10.53 7.79
N HIS A 354 2.09 10.71 6.80
CA HIS A 354 1.58 9.60 6.00
C HIS A 354 2.72 8.90 5.24
N ALA A 355 3.52 9.65 4.47
CA ALA A 355 4.66 9.09 3.74
C ALA A 355 5.63 8.36 4.68
N THR A 356 5.95 8.95 5.83
CA THR A 356 6.83 8.33 6.84
C THR A 356 6.29 6.98 7.32
N ALA A 357 5.01 6.90 7.68
CA ALA A 357 4.40 5.67 8.18
C ALA A 357 4.51 4.52 7.16
N TYR A 358 4.21 4.78 5.89
CA TYR A 358 4.30 3.77 4.83
C TYR A 358 5.74 3.41 4.48
N VAL A 359 6.65 4.38 4.45
CA VAL A 359 8.09 4.09 4.23
C VAL A 359 8.67 3.27 5.37
N MET A 360 8.29 3.53 6.63
CA MET A 360 8.70 2.69 7.75
C MET A 360 8.26 1.22 7.58
N MET A 361 7.03 0.97 7.15
CA MET A 361 6.56 -0.39 6.83
C MET A 361 7.36 -0.99 5.68
N GLY A 362 7.50 -0.26 4.57
CA GLY A 362 8.27 -0.70 3.41
C GLY A 362 9.73 -1.00 3.73
N TYR A 363 10.38 -0.18 4.55
CA TYR A 363 11.77 -0.39 4.96
C TYR A 363 11.95 -1.63 5.86
N ARG A 364 11.03 -1.87 6.80
CA ARG A 364 11.03 -3.10 7.61
C ARG A 364 10.90 -4.36 6.75
N ILE A 365 10.06 -4.31 5.73
CA ILE A 365 9.93 -5.40 4.73
C ILE A 365 11.21 -5.53 3.91
N ALA A 366 11.82 -4.41 3.48
CA ALA A 366 13.09 -4.39 2.77
C ALA A 366 14.24 -4.98 3.61
N PHE A 367 14.30 -4.67 4.90
CA PHE A 367 15.25 -5.26 5.82
C PHE A 367 15.12 -6.80 5.87
N CYS A 368 13.91 -7.30 5.97
CA CYS A 368 13.68 -8.75 5.92
C CYS A 368 14.03 -9.34 4.56
N LYS A 369 13.81 -8.62 3.46
CA LYS A 369 14.24 -9.06 2.12
C LYS A 369 15.73 -9.27 2.04
N VAL A 370 16.53 -8.40 2.66
CA VAL A 370 18.01 -8.50 2.68
C VAL A 370 18.48 -9.58 3.65
N HIS A 371 18.02 -9.54 4.91
CA HIS A 371 18.58 -10.33 6.00
C HIS A 371 17.87 -11.66 6.24
N TYR A 372 16.61 -11.80 5.82
CA TYR A 372 15.76 -12.99 5.98
C TYR A 372 15.04 -13.34 4.66
N PRO A 373 15.79 -13.52 3.56
CA PRO A 373 15.20 -13.57 2.21
C PRO A 373 14.10 -14.62 2.05
N LEU A 374 14.32 -15.83 2.56
CA LEU A 374 13.34 -16.89 2.37
C LEU A 374 12.02 -16.59 3.11
N ALA A 375 12.10 -16.01 4.31
CA ALA A 375 10.93 -15.55 5.05
C ALA A 375 10.19 -14.41 4.32
N TYR A 376 10.95 -13.49 3.71
CA TYR A 376 10.40 -12.41 2.90
C TYR A 376 9.58 -12.96 1.71
N TYR A 377 10.15 -13.89 0.93
CA TYR A 377 9.43 -14.49 -0.20
C TYR A 377 8.21 -15.28 0.27
N ALA A 378 8.31 -16.04 1.37
CA ALA A 378 7.18 -16.76 1.94
C ALA A 378 6.03 -15.80 2.32
N ALA A 379 6.34 -14.71 3.01
CA ALA A 379 5.34 -13.73 3.44
C ALA A 379 4.72 -12.99 2.24
N TYR A 380 5.54 -12.57 1.28
CA TYR A 380 5.05 -11.89 0.08
C TYR A 380 4.11 -12.79 -0.73
N PHE A 381 4.53 -14.02 -1.02
CA PHE A 381 3.74 -14.95 -1.83
C PHE A 381 2.48 -15.44 -1.10
N SER A 382 2.48 -15.48 0.22
CA SER A 382 1.29 -15.83 1.01
C SER A 382 0.23 -14.73 1.03
N ILE A 383 0.64 -13.44 0.94
CA ILE A 383 -0.26 -12.33 1.27
C ILE A 383 -0.54 -11.45 0.03
N ARG A 384 0.42 -11.34 -0.89
CA ARG A 384 0.37 -10.35 -1.99
C ARG A 384 0.44 -10.97 -3.38
N ALA A 385 0.38 -12.28 -3.51
CA ALA A 385 0.57 -12.96 -4.78
C ALA A 385 -0.66 -13.81 -5.17
N ASP A 386 -1.83 -13.19 -5.25
CA ASP A 386 -3.07 -13.85 -5.67
C ASP A 386 -2.94 -14.56 -7.03
N GLU A 387 -2.07 -14.06 -7.90
CA GLU A 387 -1.79 -14.65 -9.22
C GLU A 387 -0.55 -15.57 -9.22
N PHE A 388 -0.17 -16.12 -8.05
CA PHE A 388 0.90 -17.12 -7.98
C PHE A 388 0.45 -18.41 -8.65
N ASP A 389 1.25 -18.92 -9.58
CA ASP A 389 1.00 -20.19 -10.27
C ASP A 389 2.08 -21.22 -9.96
N ALA A 390 1.75 -22.14 -9.03
CA ALA A 390 2.65 -23.23 -8.67
C ALA A 390 2.98 -24.15 -9.85
N ASN A 391 2.11 -24.27 -10.87
CA ASN A 391 2.36 -25.08 -12.06
C ASN A 391 3.49 -24.53 -12.94
N ILE A 392 3.81 -23.24 -12.80
CA ILE A 392 4.93 -22.59 -13.52
C ILE A 392 6.12 -22.48 -12.58
N ILE A 393 5.91 -21.88 -11.40
CA ILE A 393 7.02 -21.47 -10.52
C ILE A 393 7.75 -22.67 -9.94
N SER A 394 7.07 -23.73 -9.52
CA SER A 394 7.71 -24.94 -9.00
C SER A 394 8.52 -25.74 -10.03
N LYS A 395 8.31 -25.48 -11.33
CA LYS A 395 9.14 -26.09 -12.41
C LYS A 395 10.55 -25.50 -12.51
N GLY A 396 10.85 -24.47 -11.74
CA GLY A 396 12.18 -23.92 -11.60
C GLY A 396 12.48 -22.71 -12.47
N LYS A 397 13.70 -22.21 -12.31
CA LYS A 397 14.21 -20.95 -12.86
C LYS A 397 13.89 -20.75 -14.34
N MET A 398 14.10 -21.79 -15.17
CA MET A 398 13.92 -21.67 -16.63
C MET A 398 12.44 -21.55 -17.04
N ALA A 399 11.52 -22.19 -16.32
CA ALA A 399 10.10 -22.09 -16.58
C ALA A 399 9.59 -20.66 -16.24
N VAL A 400 10.05 -20.09 -15.12
CA VAL A 400 9.75 -18.71 -14.73
C VAL A 400 10.28 -17.73 -15.78
N LYS A 401 11.53 -17.89 -16.23
CA LYS A 401 12.10 -17.02 -17.26
C LYS A 401 11.32 -17.07 -18.57
N ALA A 402 10.95 -18.26 -19.03
CA ALA A 402 10.16 -18.43 -20.24
C ALA A 402 8.79 -17.75 -20.13
N ALA A 403 8.12 -17.83 -18.97
CA ALA A 403 6.86 -17.16 -18.74
C ALA A 403 6.99 -15.62 -18.74
N ILE A 404 8.03 -15.07 -18.12
CA ILE A 404 8.35 -13.63 -18.16
C ILE A 404 8.58 -13.18 -19.61
N ASP A 405 9.39 -13.92 -20.38
CA ASP A 405 9.72 -13.58 -21.76
C ASP A 405 8.48 -13.60 -22.66
N ALA A 406 7.57 -14.56 -22.44
CA ALA A 406 6.29 -14.63 -23.16
C ALA A 406 5.39 -13.40 -22.88
N LEU A 407 5.24 -13.02 -21.62
CA LEU A 407 4.45 -11.83 -21.25
C LEU A 407 5.07 -10.53 -21.77
N ASN A 408 6.39 -10.43 -21.75
CA ASN A 408 7.09 -9.28 -22.31
C ASN A 408 6.97 -9.20 -23.84
N ALA A 409 6.97 -10.34 -24.54
CA ALA A 409 6.70 -10.39 -25.98
C ALA A 409 5.29 -9.92 -26.29
N GLU A 410 4.29 -10.43 -25.58
CA GLU A 410 2.89 -9.99 -25.71
C GLU A 410 2.74 -8.48 -25.43
N ALA A 411 3.40 -7.96 -24.39
CA ALA A 411 3.39 -6.53 -24.09
C ALA A 411 3.90 -5.70 -25.28
N ARG A 412 4.97 -6.14 -25.95
CA ARG A 412 5.52 -5.44 -27.12
C ARG A 412 4.54 -5.42 -28.30
N GLU A 413 3.83 -6.51 -28.54
CA GLU A 413 2.78 -6.60 -29.58
C GLU A 413 1.62 -5.64 -29.31
N HIS A 414 1.28 -5.44 -28.03
CA HIS A 414 0.20 -4.55 -27.59
C HIS A 414 0.67 -3.14 -27.18
N ARG A 415 1.73 -2.62 -27.79
CA ARG A 415 2.26 -1.25 -27.54
C ARG A 415 2.67 -1.00 -26.08
N GLY A 416 3.21 -2.00 -25.42
CA GLY A 416 3.67 -1.92 -24.03
C GLY A 416 2.57 -2.07 -22.98
N LYS A 417 1.36 -2.55 -23.35
CA LYS A 417 0.25 -2.71 -22.42
C LYS A 417 -0.13 -4.18 -22.27
N LEU A 418 -0.15 -4.65 -21.04
CA LEU A 418 -0.81 -5.87 -20.61
C LEU A 418 -2.12 -5.50 -19.89
N ASP A 419 -3.10 -6.40 -19.86
CA ASP A 419 -4.22 -6.26 -18.95
C ASP A 419 -3.76 -6.35 -17.47
N ASN A 420 -4.59 -5.90 -16.54
CA ASN A 420 -4.21 -5.82 -15.12
C ASN A 420 -3.80 -7.18 -14.57
N LYS A 421 -4.53 -8.24 -14.88
CA LYS A 421 -4.23 -9.59 -14.41
C LYS A 421 -2.85 -10.07 -14.87
N LYS A 422 -2.51 -9.86 -16.15
CA LYS A 422 -1.19 -10.22 -16.69
C LYS A 422 -0.07 -9.36 -16.12
N GLN A 423 -0.36 -8.10 -15.78
CA GLN A 423 0.61 -7.26 -15.05
C GLN A 423 0.89 -7.84 -13.66
N ASP A 424 -0.14 -8.27 -12.93
CA ASP A 424 0.02 -8.88 -11.61
C ASP A 424 0.77 -10.21 -11.68
N ILE A 425 0.47 -11.06 -12.68
CA ILE A 425 1.24 -12.28 -12.95
C ILE A 425 2.71 -11.96 -13.22
N LEU A 426 3.00 -10.94 -14.04
CA LEU A 426 4.37 -10.55 -14.35
C LEU A 426 5.14 -10.11 -13.10
N ILE A 427 4.51 -9.35 -12.20
CA ILE A 427 5.12 -8.91 -10.94
C ILE A 427 5.49 -10.13 -10.05
N VAL A 428 4.58 -11.10 -9.94
CA VAL A 428 4.84 -12.33 -9.17
C VAL A 428 5.97 -13.14 -9.79
N LEU A 429 6.00 -13.30 -11.11
CA LEU A 429 7.06 -14.01 -11.82
C LEU A 429 8.41 -13.30 -11.69
N GLN A 430 8.47 -11.97 -11.75
CA GLN A 430 9.70 -11.20 -11.54
C GLN A 430 10.27 -11.41 -10.14
N LEU A 431 9.43 -11.46 -9.13
CA LEU A 431 9.87 -11.74 -7.77
C LEU A 431 10.31 -13.21 -7.59
N ALA A 432 9.60 -14.15 -8.21
CA ALA A 432 10.04 -15.55 -8.25
C ALA A 432 11.38 -15.72 -9.00
N TRP A 433 11.58 -14.97 -10.07
CA TRP A 433 12.87 -14.91 -10.78
C TRP A 433 14.00 -14.43 -9.87
N GLU A 434 13.79 -13.32 -9.16
CA GLU A 434 14.73 -12.80 -8.16
C GLU A 434 15.06 -13.87 -7.10
N MET A 435 14.04 -14.54 -6.55
CA MET A 435 14.21 -15.63 -5.59
C MET A 435 15.14 -16.74 -6.13
N TYR A 436 14.92 -17.17 -7.37
CA TYR A 436 15.76 -18.18 -8.01
C TYR A 436 17.19 -17.71 -8.29
N LEU A 437 17.38 -16.44 -8.66
CA LEU A 437 18.70 -15.85 -8.85
C LEU A 437 19.50 -15.84 -7.55
N ARG A 438 18.84 -15.64 -6.41
CA ARG A 438 19.46 -15.68 -5.08
C ARG A 438 19.72 -17.09 -4.55
N GLY A 439 19.46 -18.12 -5.35
CA GLY A 439 19.75 -19.52 -5.00
C GLY A 439 18.67 -20.21 -4.16
N PHE A 440 17.51 -19.60 -4.01
CA PHE A 440 16.34 -20.24 -3.40
C PHE A 440 15.50 -20.96 -4.45
N SER A 441 14.65 -21.89 -4.02
CA SER A 441 13.76 -22.64 -4.90
C SER A 441 12.35 -22.73 -4.39
N CYS A 442 11.44 -23.17 -5.25
CA CYS A 442 10.04 -23.43 -4.92
C CYS A 442 9.77 -24.91 -5.20
N GLU A 443 9.26 -25.62 -4.20
CA GLU A 443 8.87 -27.03 -4.30
C GLU A 443 7.49 -27.17 -4.98
N PRO A 444 7.17 -28.35 -5.52
CA PRO A 444 5.79 -28.66 -5.90
C PRO A 444 4.87 -28.65 -4.65
N VAL A 445 3.58 -28.41 -4.86
CA VAL A 445 2.58 -28.59 -3.79
C VAL A 445 2.53 -30.06 -3.41
N ASP A 446 2.60 -30.33 -2.09
CA ASP A 446 2.56 -31.66 -1.52
C ASP A 446 1.27 -31.89 -0.75
N LEU A 447 0.60 -33.03 -0.97
CA LEU A 447 -0.70 -33.36 -0.38
C LEU A 447 -0.66 -33.37 1.16
N TYR A 448 0.47 -33.76 1.75
CA TYR A 448 0.61 -33.98 3.20
C TYR A 448 1.40 -32.89 3.92
N ALA A 449 2.27 -32.19 3.23
CA ALA A 449 3.15 -31.17 3.81
C ALA A 449 2.68 -29.73 3.57
N SER A 450 2.06 -29.43 2.41
CA SER A 450 1.62 -28.08 2.08
C SER A 450 0.53 -27.57 3.04
N ASP A 451 0.57 -26.29 3.37
CA ASP A 451 -0.50 -25.59 4.10
C ASP A 451 -1.68 -25.29 3.17
N ALA A 452 -2.81 -24.85 3.71
CA ALA A 452 -3.95 -24.41 2.91
C ALA A 452 -3.64 -23.12 2.13
N GLU A 453 -3.04 -22.13 2.81
CA GLU A 453 -2.95 -20.73 2.33
C GLU A 453 -1.56 -20.11 2.48
N LYS A 454 -0.71 -20.61 3.38
CA LYS A 454 0.59 -20.01 3.69
C LYS A 454 1.75 -20.82 3.12
N PHE A 455 2.73 -20.11 2.56
CA PHE A 455 4.00 -20.73 2.18
C PHE A 455 4.79 -21.17 3.41
N ILE A 456 5.38 -22.36 3.35
CA ILE A 456 6.17 -22.94 4.43
C ILE A 456 7.66 -22.88 4.04
N LEU A 457 8.51 -22.51 5.01
CA LEU A 457 9.97 -22.55 4.85
C LEU A 457 10.47 -23.98 4.95
N HIS A 458 11.19 -24.45 3.93
CA HIS A 458 11.76 -25.78 3.91
C HIS A 458 13.22 -25.75 3.43
N LYS A 459 14.17 -25.72 4.37
CA LYS A 459 15.61 -25.55 4.09
C LYS A 459 15.87 -24.28 3.27
N ASN A 460 16.28 -24.43 2.00
CA ASN A 460 16.52 -23.35 1.04
C ASN A 460 15.41 -23.20 0.01
N SER A 461 14.23 -23.75 0.27
CA SER A 461 13.08 -23.74 -0.63
C SER A 461 11.81 -23.26 0.06
N LEU A 462 10.83 -22.87 -0.73
CA LEU A 462 9.46 -22.61 -0.31
C LEU A 462 8.60 -23.80 -0.70
N LEU A 463 7.79 -24.28 0.22
CA LEU A 463 6.70 -25.21 -0.07
C LEU A 463 5.40 -24.40 -0.24
N PRO A 464 4.82 -24.39 -1.45
CA PRO A 464 3.61 -23.61 -1.72
C PRO A 464 2.38 -24.20 -1.03
N PRO A 465 1.38 -23.38 -0.68
CA PRO A 465 0.09 -23.83 -0.22
C PRO A 465 -0.77 -24.39 -1.36
N PHE A 466 -1.88 -25.04 -1.01
CA PHE A 466 -2.84 -25.51 -2.00
C PHE A 466 -3.46 -24.37 -2.82
N THR A 467 -3.70 -23.21 -2.21
CA THR A 467 -4.23 -22.04 -2.91
C THR A 467 -3.28 -21.46 -3.96
N ALA A 468 -2.01 -21.85 -3.95
CA ALA A 468 -1.03 -21.52 -5.01
C ALA A 468 -1.28 -22.27 -6.33
N LEU A 469 -2.19 -23.25 -6.34
CA LEU A 469 -2.67 -23.93 -7.56
C LEU A 469 -3.84 -23.12 -8.16
N PRO A 470 -3.71 -22.61 -9.37
CA PRO A 470 -4.76 -21.85 -10.02
C PRO A 470 -6.11 -22.58 -10.03
N GLY A 471 -7.15 -21.94 -9.50
CA GLY A 471 -8.49 -22.51 -9.38
C GLY A 471 -8.76 -23.31 -8.10
N MET A 472 -7.76 -23.53 -7.25
CA MET A 472 -7.96 -24.14 -5.94
C MET A 472 -8.57 -23.14 -4.97
N GLY A 473 -9.82 -23.38 -4.57
CA GLY A 473 -10.51 -22.51 -3.62
C GLY A 473 -10.05 -22.72 -2.18
N GLN A 474 -10.01 -21.64 -1.40
CA GLN A 474 -9.59 -21.61 0.00
C GLN A 474 -10.31 -22.67 0.87
N LYS A 475 -11.63 -22.80 0.73
CA LYS A 475 -12.41 -23.79 1.47
C LYS A 475 -12.01 -25.23 1.16
N ALA A 476 -11.71 -25.53 -0.12
CA ALA A 476 -11.24 -26.85 -0.50
C ALA A 476 -9.83 -27.14 0.06
N ALA A 477 -8.94 -26.15 -0.02
CA ALA A 477 -7.60 -26.22 0.54
C ALA A 477 -7.64 -26.50 2.07
N GLN A 478 -8.43 -25.73 2.80
CA GLN A 478 -8.62 -25.91 4.25
C GLN A 478 -9.19 -27.27 4.60
N ALA A 479 -10.19 -27.75 3.83
CA ALA A 479 -10.82 -29.05 4.03
C ALA A 479 -9.83 -30.22 3.84
N ILE A 480 -8.92 -30.14 2.85
CA ILE A 480 -7.86 -31.11 2.64
C ILE A 480 -6.92 -31.16 3.84
N VAL A 481 -6.45 -29.97 4.29
CA VAL A 481 -5.54 -29.87 5.44
C VAL A 481 -6.17 -30.41 6.73
N GLU A 482 -7.45 -30.17 6.93
CA GLU A 482 -8.17 -30.70 8.09
C GLU A 482 -8.34 -32.22 8.00
N ALA A 483 -8.83 -32.74 6.88
CA ALA A 483 -9.10 -34.16 6.70
C ALA A 483 -7.85 -35.03 6.79
N ARG A 484 -6.66 -34.55 6.39
CA ARG A 484 -5.40 -35.34 6.50
C ARG A 484 -4.92 -35.52 7.93
N LYS A 485 -5.44 -34.75 8.92
CA LYS A 485 -5.10 -34.93 10.33
C LYS A 485 -5.56 -36.30 10.87
N ASP A 486 -6.63 -36.84 10.30
CA ASP A 486 -7.17 -38.18 10.64
C ASP A 486 -6.40 -39.32 9.96
N GLY A 487 -5.25 -39.05 9.37
CA GLY A 487 -4.38 -40.00 8.71
C GLY A 487 -4.29 -39.83 7.21
N ARG A 488 -3.37 -40.59 6.59
CA ARG A 488 -3.17 -40.52 5.13
C ARG A 488 -4.39 -41.02 4.39
N PHE A 489 -4.63 -40.42 3.20
CA PHE A 489 -5.66 -40.87 2.29
C PHE A 489 -5.21 -42.16 1.60
N ILE A 490 -6.11 -43.16 1.55
CA ILE A 490 -5.82 -44.45 0.94
C ILE A 490 -6.07 -44.46 -0.57
N SER A 491 -6.92 -43.55 -1.04
CA SER A 491 -7.23 -43.39 -2.46
C SER A 491 -7.71 -41.95 -2.77
N ILE A 492 -7.86 -41.63 -4.04
CA ILE A 492 -8.46 -40.36 -4.49
C ILE A 492 -9.93 -40.27 -4.10
N GLU A 493 -10.66 -41.39 -4.12
CA GLU A 493 -12.03 -41.49 -3.62
C GLU A 493 -12.12 -41.20 -2.12
N ASP A 494 -11.16 -41.69 -1.31
CA ASP A 494 -11.07 -41.41 0.11
C ASP A 494 -10.79 -39.93 0.39
N LEU A 495 -9.86 -39.32 -0.37
CA LEU A 495 -9.61 -37.89 -0.31
C LEU A 495 -10.88 -37.08 -0.62
N ALA A 496 -11.55 -37.40 -1.73
CA ALA A 496 -12.77 -36.68 -2.15
C ALA A 496 -13.87 -36.78 -1.08
N THR A 497 -14.02 -37.98 -0.48
CA THR A 497 -15.07 -38.26 0.51
C THR A 497 -14.77 -37.60 1.85
N ARG A 498 -13.56 -37.78 2.38
CA ARG A 498 -13.18 -37.24 3.70
C ARG A 498 -13.04 -35.74 3.72
N ALA A 499 -12.44 -35.15 2.68
CA ALA A 499 -12.25 -33.71 2.59
C ALA A 499 -13.43 -32.98 1.95
N HIS A 500 -14.46 -33.69 1.47
CA HIS A 500 -15.61 -33.11 0.76
C HIS A 500 -15.21 -32.15 -0.37
N VAL A 501 -14.10 -32.44 -1.06
CA VAL A 501 -13.62 -31.60 -2.14
C VAL A 501 -14.33 -31.90 -3.47
N PRO A 502 -14.68 -30.88 -4.26
CA PRO A 502 -15.35 -31.08 -5.53
C PRO A 502 -14.42 -31.64 -6.60
N ALA A 503 -14.97 -32.34 -7.60
CA ALA A 503 -14.20 -32.94 -8.69
C ALA A 503 -13.19 -31.98 -9.36
N PRO A 504 -13.51 -30.70 -9.65
CA PRO A 504 -12.52 -29.77 -10.19
C PRO A 504 -11.27 -29.58 -9.32
N ALA A 505 -11.39 -29.62 -7.98
CA ALA A 505 -10.24 -29.54 -7.09
C ALA A 505 -9.36 -30.82 -7.15
N ILE A 506 -9.97 -31.98 -7.28
CA ILE A 506 -9.25 -33.24 -7.53
C ILE A 506 -8.50 -33.19 -8.86
N ASP A 507 -9.12 -32.67 -9.92
CA ASP A 507 -8.49 -32.54 -11.24
C ASP A 507 -7.29 -31.58 -11.19
N ILE A 508 -7.37 -30.50 -10.43
CA ILE A 508 -6.24 -29.57 -10.19
C ILE A 508 -5.08 -30.28 -9.49
N LEU A 509 -5.36 -31.02 -8.41
CA LEU A 509 -4.34 -31.78 -7.68
C LEU A 509 -3.69 -32.85 -8.56
N ARG A 510 -4.48 -33.56 -9.37
CA ARG A 510 -3.99 -34.56 -10.32
C ARG A 510 -3.10 -33.94 -11.39
N ALA A 511 -3.53 -32.82 -11.98
CA ALA A 511 -2.76 -32.12 -13.02
C ALA A 511 -1.42 -31.60 -12.50
N HIS A 512 -1.33 -31.25 -11.20
CA HIS A 512 -0.08 -30.82 -10.56
C HIS A 512 0.84 -31.98 -10.16
N GLY A 513 0.32 -33.21 -10.10
CA GLY A 513 1.06 -34.37 -9.63
C GLY A 513 0.93 -34.69 -8.15
N CYS A 514 0.11 -33.95 -7.40
CA CYS A 514 -0.11 -34.20 -5.96
C CYS A 514 -0.68 -35.59 -5.65
N LEU A 515 -1.31 -36.24 -6.62
CA LEU A 515 -1.99 -37.53 -6.48
C LEU A 515 -1.23 -38.67 -7.15
N ASP A 516 0.00 -38.44 -7.61
CA ASP A 516 0.80 -39.45 -8.32
C ASP A 516 1.05 -40.68 -7.44
N GLY A 517 0.74 -41.86 -8.00
CA GLY A 517 0.88 -43.14 -7.29
C GLY A 517 -0.26 -43.47 -6.32
N MET A 518 -1.28 -42.61 -6.21
CA MET A 518 -2.45 -42.88 -5.38
C MET A 518 -3.49 -43.70 -6.18
N MET A 519 -4.11 -44.70 -5.54
CA MET A 519 -5.20 -45.47 -6.15
C MET A 519 -6.43 -44.61 -6.39
N GLU A 520 -7.17 -44.90 -7.45
CA GLU A 520 -8.40 -44.13 -7.78
C GLU A 520 -9.52 -44.42 -6.77
N SER A 521 -9.72 -45.69 -6.41
CA SER A 521 -10.82 -46.12 -5.56
C SER A 521 -10.34 -46.89 -4.32
N ASN A 522 -11.18 -46.92 -3.29
CA ASN A 522 -11.00 -47.75 -2.10
C ASN A 522 -11.17 -49.26 -2.38
N GLN A 523 -11.69 -49.62 -3.58
CA GLN A 523 -11.87 -51.01 -3.96
C GLN A 523 -10.56 -51.59 -4.48
N VAL A 524 -10.10 -52.67 -3.83
CA VAL A 524 -8.98 -53.48 -4.33
C VAL A 524 -9.53 -54.29 -5.49
N GLU A 525 -9.07 -54.02 -6.72
CA GLU A 525 -9.33 -54.89 -7.84
C GLU A 525 -8.68 -56.24 -7.56
N LEU A 526 -9.51 -57.23 -7.31
CA LEU A 526 -9.06 -58.61 -7.04
C LEU A 526 -8.57 -59.33 -8.31
N PHE A 527 -8.80 -58.72 -9.48
CA PHE A 527 -8.39 -59.24 -10.80
C PHE A 527 -7.95 -58.08 -11.70
N ALA A 528 -6.68 -57.84 -11.84
CA ALA A 528 -6.06 -57.02 -12.89
C ALA A 528 -5.20 -57.93 -13.77
#